data_436ec2846f40703a9bfd0af9777b6918
#
_entry.id   436ec2846f40703a9bfd0af9777b6918
#
_cell.length_a   1.000
_cell.length_b   1.000
_cell.length_c   1.000
_cell.angle_alpha   90.00
_cell.angle_beta   90.00
_cell.angle_gamma   90.00
#
_symmetry.space_group_name_H-M   'P 1'
#
loop_
_entity.id
_entity.type
_entity.pdbx_description
1 polymer ?
#
loop_
_entity_poly.entity_id
_entity_poly.type
_entity_poly.pdbx_seq_one_letter_code
_entity_poly.pdbx_strand_id
1 'polypeptide(L)'
;MHKGEDTDFYLSKGFKVVAFEADPDLIEKSKDRFKKKIENGDLVIVEGAIVDRNFDKKIKFYKNKLNSVWGTVLKEWAERNKAEGAESECIEVDAINFKECLIKFGIPYYLKIDIEGMDIVCCEALLSLKQRPNYISVESEKVSFKRLETELDLFEKLGYKDFKIIQQDNINRQKENNPFGENRTINYNFLEGSSGLFGKDLPGIWINKKDALKTYKKIFLFYKVFGDNSFLKKNIFTKYFLKIFRKLTGIPTPGWYDTHARYHEND
;
A
#
# COMPACT_ATOMS: atom_id res chain seq x y z
N MET A 1 -1.29 3.12 -8.99
CA MET A 1 -2.19 4.23 -8.55
C MET A 1 -3.67 3.83 -8.53
N HIS A 2 -4.00 2.70 -9.14
CA HIS A 2 -5.36 2.19 -9.26
C HIS A 2 -6.31 3.25 -9.85
N LYS A 3 -7.48 3.52 -9.25
CA LYS A 3 -8.43 4.56 -9.74
C LYS A 3 -8.07 5.97 -9.28
N GLY A 4 -6.95 6.15 -8.59
CA GLY A 4 -6.44 7.44 -8.14
C GLY A 4 -7.05 7.94 -6.83
N GLU A 5 -7.54 7.07 -5.96
CA GLU A 5 -8.15 7.43 -4.69
C GLU A 5 -7.16 8.17 -3.78
N ASP A 6 -5.99 7.57 -3.57
CA ASP A 6 -4.92 8.19 -2.78
C ASP A 6 -4.25 9.35 -3.50
N THR A 7 -4.11 9.25 -4.85
CA THR A 7 -3.59 10.35 -5.68
C THR A 7 -4.41 11.61 -5.51
N ASP A 8 -5.74 11.50 -5.53
CA ASP A 8 -6.66 12.61 -5.34
C ASP A 8 -6.50 13.26 -3.95
N PHE A 9 -6.36 12.45 -2.92
CA PHE A 9 -6.10 12.91 -1.56
C PHE A 9 -4.78 13.71 -1.47
N TYR A 10 -3.68 13.17 -1.98
CA TYR A 10 -2.37 13.86 -1.91
C TYR A 10 -2.36 15.16 -2.71
N LEU A 11 -2.95 15.16 -3.91
CA LEU A 11 -3.13 16.37 -4.71
C LEU A 11 -4.02 17.40 -4.00
N SER A 12 -5.08 16.94 -3.32
CA SER A 12 -5.97 17.80 -2.54
C SER A 12 -5.26 18.42 -1.35
N LYS A 13 -4.31 17.71 -0.73
CA LYS A 13 -3.41 18.26 0.30
C LYS A 13 -2.35 19.22 -0.26
N GLY A 14 -2.24 19.35 -1.59
CA GLY A 14 -1.31 20.26 -2.26
C GLY A 14 0.08 19.68 -2.51
N PHE A 15 0.24 18.36 -2.42
CA PHE A 15 1.48 17.69 -2.82
C PHE A 15 1.54 17.54 -4.34
N LYS A 16 2.75 17.56 -4.88
CA LYS A 16 3.02 17.03 -6.22
C LYS A 16 3.15 15.52 -6.13
N VAL A 17 2.58 14.79 -7.08
CA VAL A 17 2.49 13.33 -7.04
C VAL A 17 3.16 12.72 -8.26
N VAL A 18 3.98 11.68 -8.04
CA VAL A 18 4.43 10.75 -9.07
C VAL A 18 3.73 9.42 -8.80
N ALA A 19 2.84 9.02 -9.69
CA ALA A 19 2.03 7.83 -9.55
C ALA A 19 2.44 6.77 -10.58
N PHE A 20 2.47 5.51 -10.17
CA PHE A 20 2.81 4.37 -11.03
C PHE A 20 1.58 3.53 -11.29
N GLU A 21 1.36 3.13 -12.55
CA GLU A 21 0.25 2.24 -12.93
C GLU A 21 0.66 1.36 -14.10
N ALA A 22 0.30 0.07 -14.03
CA ALA A 22 0.62 -0.91 -15.05
C ALA A 22 -0.58 -1.23 -15.96
N ASP A 23 -1.81 -1.10 -15.47
CA ASP A 23 -3.02 -1.37 -16.24
C ASP A 23 -3.33 -0.21 -17.21
N PRO A 24 -3.27 -0.43 -18.55
CA PRO A 24 -3.52 0.62 -19.55
C PRO A 24 -4.89 1.28 -19.40
N ASP A 25 -5.92 0.51 -19.03
CA ASP A 25 -7.28 1.07 -18.89
C ASP A 25 -7.39 1.99 -17.68
N LEU A 26 -6.65 1.68 -16.59
CA LEU A 26 -6.58 2.55 -15.41
C LEU A 26 -5.74 3.79 -15.69
N ILE A 27 -4.69 3.65 -16.49
CA ILE A 27 -3.86 4.79 -16.95
C ILE A 27 -4.71 5.78 -17.75
N GLU A 28 -5.45 5.30 -18.75
CA GLU A 28 -6.29 6.16 -19.60
C GLU A 28 -7.34 6.90 -18.77
N LYS A 29 -8.09 6.17 -17.94
CA LYS A 29 -9.09 6.75 -17.03
C LYS A 29 -8.47 7.78 -16.08
N SER A 30 -7.27 7.53 -15.59
CA SER A 30 -6.56 8.43 -14.68
C SER A 30 -6.07 9.69 -15.41
N LYS A 31 -5.60 9.56 -16.65
CA LYS A 31 -5.23 10.71 -17.49
C LYS A 31 -6.43 11.63 -17.72
N ASP A 32 -7.59 11.08 -18.02
CA ASP A 32 -8.82 11.85 -18.19
C ASP A 32 -9.25 12.52 -16.89
N ARG A 33 -9.31 11.76 -15.80
CA ARG A 33 -9.72 12.26 -14.48
C ARG A 33 -8.84 13.41 -13.99
N PHE A 34 -7.54 13.27 -14.15
CA PHE A 34 -6.53 14.20 -13.60
C PHE A 34 -5.91 15.11 -14.66
N LYS A 35 -6.53 15.27 -15.84
CA LYS A 35 -6.00 16.03 -16.97
C LYS A 35 -5.40 17.38 -16.56
N LYS A 36 -6.15 18.21 -15.85
CA LYS A 36 -5.68 19.52 -15.36
C LYS A 36 -4.48 19.43 -14.43
N LYS A 37 -4.41 18.39 -13.60
CA LYS A 37 -3.29 18.18 -12.66
C LYS A 37 -2.02 17.77 -13.37
N ILE A 38 -2.16 17.00 -14.45
CA ILE A 38 -1.05 16.61 -15.32
C ILE A 38 -0.56 17.82 -16.11
N GLU A 39 -1.45 18.58 -16.74
CA GLU A 39 -1.13 19.80 -17.49
C GLU A 39 -0.40 20.85 -16.64
N ASN A 40 -0.79 20.98 -15.37
CA ASN A 40 -0.14 21.91 -14.42
C ASN A 40 1.18 21.40 -13.85
N GLY A 41 1.56 20.13 -14.11
CA GLY A 41 2.75 19.50 -13.53
C GLY A 41 2.61 19.15 -12.04
N ASP A 42 1.38 19.06 -11.53
CA ASP A 42 1.10 18.58 -10.15
C ASP A 42 1.13 17.04 -10.07
N LEU A 43 0.82 16.35 -11.17
CA LEU A 43 0.80 14.89 -11.29
C LEU A 43 1.63 14.42 -12.49
N VAL A 44 2.48 13.43 -12.22
CA VAL A 44 3.13 12.63 -13.28
C VAL A 44 2.65 11.19 -13.13
N ILE A 45 2.18 10.58 -14.21
CA ILE A 45 1.84 9.15 -14.26
C ILE A 45 2.98 8.43 -14.98
N VAL A 46 3.61 7.48 -14.30
CA VAL A 46 4.63 6.58 -14.86
C VAL A 46 3.93 5.29 -15.26
N GLU A 47 3.89 5.05 -16.58
CA GLU A 47 3.15 3.96 -17.19
C GLU A 47 4.01 2.70 -17.26
N GLY A 48 3.60 1.64 -16.61
CA GLY A 48 4.29 0.34 -16.59
C GLY A 48 4.35 -0.28 -15.19
N ALA A 49 4.93 -1.47 -15.15
CA ALA A 49 5.07 -2.26 -13.93
C ALA A 49 6.48 -2.14 -13.34
N ILE A 50 6.57 -1.84 -12.06
CA ILE A 50 7.83 -1.82 -11.33
C ILE A 50 8.35 -3.25 -11.20
N VAL A 51 9.62 -3.46 -11.57
CA VAL A 51 10.30 -4.76 -11.52
C VAL A 51 11.73 -4.61 -11.03
N ASP A 52 12.36 -5.72 -10.70
CA ASP A 52 13.80 -5.76 -10.37
C ASP A 52 14.66 -5.51 -11.62
N ARG A 53 15.93 -5.20 -11.42
CA ARG A 53 16.88 -4.60 -12.38
C ARG A 53 17.16 -5.39 -13.66
N ASN A 54 16.77 -6.65 -13.78
CA ASN A 54 17.23 -7.59 -14.80
C ASN A 54 16.16 -7.94 -15.85
N PHE A 55 15.18 -7.10 -16.10
CA PHE A 55 14.15 -7.38 -17.09
C PHE A 55 14.36 -6.61 -18.40
N ASP A 56 13.85 -7.21 -19.47
CA ASP A 56 13.71 -6.56 -20.78
C ASP A 56 12.82 -5.32 -20.67
N LYS A 57 12.79 -4.50 -21.74
CA LYS A 57 11.95 -3.29 -21.77
C LYS A 57 10.46 -3.57 -21.57
N LYS A 58 10.00 -4.78 -21.84
CA LYS A 58 8.61 -5.23 -21.67
C LYS A 58 8.54 -6.42 -20.73
N ILE A 59 7.45 -6.47 -19.94
CA ILE A 59 7.17 -7.57 -19.02
C ILE A 59 5.71 -8.00 -19.14
N LYS A 60 5.45 -9.26 -18.82
CA LYS A 60 4.09 -9.79 -18.70
C LYS A 60 3.42 -9.22 -17.45
N PHE A 61 2.27 -8.63 -17.62
CA PHE A 61 1.39 -8.18 -16.56
C PHE A 61 0.07 -8.95 -16.63
N TYR A 62 -0.36 -9.47 -15.51
CA TYR A 62 -1.60 -10.26 -15.37
C TYR A 62 -2.68 -9.33 -14.84
N LYS A 63 -3.43 -8.72 -15.77
CA LYS A 63 -4.55 -7.83 -15.47
C LYS A 63 -5.75 -8.67 -15.05
N ASN A 64 -6.23 -8.47 -13.81
CA ASN A 64 -7.38 -9.21 -13.33
C ASN A 64 -8.68 -8.62 -13.86
N LYS A 65 -9.56 -9.49 -14.43
CA LYS A 65 -10.80 -9.08 -15.10
C LYS A 65 -11.92 -8.71 -14.13
N LEU A 66 -11.93 -9.30 -12.93
CA LEU A 66 -13.00 -9.10 -11.95
C LEU A 66 -12.61 -8.07 -10.88
N ASN A 67 -11.35 -8.07 -10.47
CA ASN A 67 -10.86 -7.19 -9.44
C ASN A 67 -9.58 -6.47 -9.88
N SER A 68 -9.71 -5.22 -10.28
CA SER A 68 -8.60 -4.43 -10.83
C SER A 68 -7.44 -4.20 -9.83
N VAL A 69 -7.65 -4.38 -8.52
CA VAL A 69 -6.57 -4.29 -7.53
C VAL A 69 -5.69 -5.54 -7.49
N TRP A 70 -6.08 -6.64 -8.12
CA TRP A 70 -5.33 -7.91 -8.16
C TRP A 70 -4.42 -8.04 -9.38
N GLY A 71 -4.12 -6.94 -10.05
CA GLY A 71 -3.15 -6.92 -11.16
C GLY A 71 -1.74 -7.16 -10.65
N THR A 72 -0.98 -8.09 -11.27
CA THR A 72 0.36 -8.47 -10.80
C THR A 72 1.29 -8.87 -11.95
N VAL A 73 2.59 -8.76 -11.74
CA VAL A 73 3.63 -9.31 -12.62
C VAL A 73 3.98 -10.76 -12.26
N LEU A 74 3.51 -11.26 -11.12
CA LEU A 74 3.81 -12.60 -10.63
C LEU A 74 2.79 -13.61 -11.12
N LYS A 75 3.25 -14.54 -11.96
CA LYS A 75 2.40 -15.60 -12.52
C LYS A 75 1.73 -16.44 -11.43
N GLU A 76 2.43 -16.73 -10.34
CA GLU A 76 1.91 -17.51 -9.21
C GLU A 76 0.71 -16.82 -8.54
N TRP A 77 0.72 -15.51 -8.45
CA TRP A 77 -0.39 -14.73 -7.90
C TRP A 77 -1.59 -14.73 -8.86
N ALA A 78 -1.33 -14.63 -10.16
CA ALA A 78 -2.40 -14.75 -11.17
C ALA A 78 -3.06 -16.14 -11.15
N GLU A 79 -2.27 -17.22 -10.97
CA GLU A 79 -2.76 -18.58 -10.82
C GLU A 79 -3.58 -18.77 -9.54
N ARG A 80 -3.12 -18.20 -8.42
CA ARG A 80 -3.89 -18.16 -7.16
C ARG A 80 -5.23 -17.46 -7.35
N ASN A 81 -5.23 -16.27 -7.94
CA ASN A 81 -6.44 -15.50 -8.19
C ASN A 81 -7.43 -16.26 -9.09
N LYS A 82 -6.92 -16.99 -10.10
CA LYS A 82 -7.73 -17.88 -10.95
C LYS A 82 -8.36 -19.02 -10.17
N ALA A 83 -7.62 -19.62 -9.22
CA ALA A 83 -8.16 -20.65 -8.34
C ALA A 83 -9.29 -20.13 -7.43
N GLU A 84 -9.28 -18.83 -7.13
CA GLU A 84 -10.33 -18.12 -6.39
C GLU A 84 -11.48 -17.61 -7.29
N GLY A 85 -11.47 -17.96 -8.59
CA GLY A 85 -12.51 -17.61 -9.56
C GLY A 85 -12.29 -16.28 -10.28
N ALA A 86 -11.14 -15.62 -10.09
CA ALA A 86 -10.82 -14.34 -10.70
C ALA A 86 -9.73 -14.49 -11.77
N GLU A 87 -10.15 -14.70 -13.02
CA GLU A 87 -9.24 -14.88 -14.14
C GLU A 87 -8.54 -13.59 -14.54
N SER A 88 -7.25 -13.71 -14.91
CA SER A 88 -6.45 -12.59 -15.41
C SER A 88 -6.16 -12.72 -16.89
N GLU A 89 -6.10 -11.58 -17.56
CA GLU A 89 -5.59 -11.44 -18.92
C GLU A 89 -4.09 -11.13 -18.86
N CYS A 90 -3.30 -11.83 -19.67
CA CYS A 90 -1.87 -11.59 -19.76
C CYS A 90 -1.60 -10.57 -20.89
N ILE A 91 -1.07 -9.41 -20.54
CA ILE A 91 -0.67 -8.36 -21.47
C ILE A 91 0.82 -8.04 -21.30
N GLU A 92 1.40 -7.33 -22.27
CA GLU A 92 2.76 -6.80 -22.14
C GLU A 92 2.69 -5.31 -21.79
N VAL A 93 3.47 -4.92 -20.76
CA VAL A 93 3.61 -3.53 -20.31
C VAL A 93 5.08 -3.15 -20.22
N ASP A 94 5.37 -1.85 -20.12
CA ASP A 94 6.74 -1.39 -19.92
C ASP A 94 7.26 -1.80 -18.54
N ALA A 95 8.50 -2.27 -18.50
CA ALA A 95 9.21 -2.57 -17.26
C ALA A 95 9.84 -1.29 -16.69
N ILE A 96 9.54 -0.98 -15.44
CA ILE A 96 9.99 0.26 -14.78
C ILE A 96 11.06 -0.06 -13.74
N ASN A 97 12.22 0.55 -13.89
CA ASN A 97 13.26 0.56 -12.87
C ASN A 97 12.94 1.65 -11.83
N PHE A 98 12.49 1.24 -10.65
CA PHE A 98 12.07 2.19 -9.61
C PHE A 98 13.22 3.08 -9.13
N LYS A 99 14.45 2.56 -9.06
CA LYS A 99 15.63 3.37 -8.69
C LYS A 99 15.88 4.52 -9.66
N GLU A 100 15.76 4.27 -10.96
CA GLU A 100 15.90 5.33 -11.98
C GLU A 100 14.81 6.39 -11.84
N CYS A 101 13.61 6.00 -11.47
CA CYS A 101 12.52 6.92 -11.17
C CYS A 101 12.85 7.80 -9.95
N LEU A 102 13.38 7.22 -8.87
CA LEU A 102 13.82 7.97 -7.70
C LEU A 102 14.95 8.96 -8.02
N ILE A 103 15.87 8.60 -8.90
CA ILE A 103 16.93 9.50 -9.37
C ILE A 103 16.35 10.64 -10.22
N LYS A 104 15.40 10.33 -11.10
CA LYS A 104 14.78 11.28 -12.04
C LYS A 104 13.88 12.29 -11.34
N PHE A 105 13.03 11.81 -10.43
CA PHE A 105 11.99 12.63 -9.78
C PHE A 105 12.37 13.14 -8.38
N GLY A 106 13.48 12.62 -7.82
CA GLY A 106 13.90 12.87 -6.45
C GLY A 106 13.27 11.91 -5.45
N ILE A 107 13.80 11.95 -4.22
CA ILE A 107 13.25 11.19 -3.08
C ILE A 107 11.97 11.85 -2.60
N PRO A 108 10.84 11.14 -2.56
CA PRO A 108 9.58 11.72 -2.14
C PRO A 108 9.56 11.99 -0.63
N TYR A 109 8.77 12.96 -0.20
CA TYR A 109 8.46 13.17 1.21
C TYR A 109 7.75 11.96 1.82
N TYR A 110 6.76 11.41 1.11
CA TYR A 110 6.05 10.20 1.47
C TYR A 110 6.03 9.22 0.30
N LEU A 111 6.37 7.97 0.57
CA LEU A 111 6.35 6.87 -0.38
C LEU A 111 5.31 5.83 0.05
N LYS A 112 4.22 5.70 -0.71
CA LYS A 112 3.28 4.59 -0.58
C LYS A 112 3.62 3.50 -1.58
N ILE A 113 3.74 2.28 -1.10
CA ILE A 113 3.98 1.09 -1.92
C ILE A 113 2.83 0.12 -1.69
N ASP A 114 2.24 -0.35 -2.79
CA ASP A 114 1.14 -1.31 -2.82
C ASP A 114 1.05 -1.81 -4.27
N ILE A 115 1.91 -2.76 -4.62
CA ILE A 115 2.14 -3.24 -5.99
C ILE A 115 2.10 -4.77 -6.10
N GLU A 116 1.26 -5.39 -5.28
CA GLU A 116 0.84 -6.79 -5.40
C GLU A 116 2.02 -7.77 -5.56
N GLY A 117 2.91 -7.78 -4.55
CA GLY A 117 3.99 -8.75 -4.40
C GLY A 117 5.39 -8.27 -4.81
N MET A 118 5.52 -7.04 -5.33
CA MET A 118 6.82 -6.44 -5.68
C MET A 118 7.26 -5.33 -4.73
N ASP A 119 6.59 -5.15 -3.60
CA ASP A 119 6.79 -4.07 -2.63
C ASP A 119 8.23 -4.01 -2.12
N ILE A 120 8.82 -5.17 -1.86
CA ILE A 120 10.21 -5.29 -1.40
C ILE A 120 11.21 -4.68 -2.39
N VAL A 121 10.96 -4.79 -3.71
CA VAL A 121 11.82 -4.23 -4.75
C VAL A 121 11.93 -2.71 -4.63
N CYS A 122 10.81 -2.04 -4.31
CA CYS A 122 10.79 -0.60 -4.06
C CYS A 122 11.61 -0.23 -2.83
N CYS A 123 11.49 -0.99 -1.75
CA CYS A 123 12.26 -0.78 -0.52
C CYS A 123 13.76 -1.03 -0.75
N GLU A 124 14.13 -2.10 -1.47
CA GLU A 124 15.52 -2.43 -1.77
C GLU A 124 16.17 -1.38 -2.68
N ALA A 125 15.43 -0.78 -3.61
CA ALA A 125 15.94 0.30 -4.44
C ALA A 125 16.46 1.48 -3.60
N LEU A 126 15.82 1.77 -2.45
CA LEU A 126 16.26 2.80 -1.53
C LEU A 126 17.62 2.51 -0.89
N LEU A 127 18.03 1.24 -0.68
CA LEU A 127 19.29 0.89 -0.02
C LEU A 127 20.52 1.51 -0.70
N SER A 128 20.47 1.68 -2.01
CA SER A 128 21.58 2.22 -2.81
C SER A 128 21.59 3.76 -2.87
N LEU A 129 20.63 4.44 -2.27
CA LEU A 129 20.50 5.90 -2.25
C LEU A 129 20.90 6.44 -0.89
N LYS A 130 21.35 7.70 -0.83
CA LYS A 130 21.73 8.34 0.45
C LYS A 130 20.53 8.88 1.23
N GLN A 131 19.57 9.43 0.50
CA GLN A 131 18.37 10.03 1.08
C GLN A 131 17.26 9.00 1.26
N ARG A 132 16.32 9.28 2.16
CA ARG A 132 15.14 8.45 2.44
C ARG A 132 13.89 9.32 2.43
N PRO A 133 12.73 8.75 2.04
CA PRO A 133 11.45 9.37 2.34
C PRO A 133 11.29 9.63 3.84
N ASN A 134 10.70 10.77 4.22
CA ASN A 134 10.39 11.03 5.62
C ASN A 134 9.41 9.98 6.17
N TYR A 135 8.50 9.54 5.32
CA TYR A 135 7.52 8.50 5.64
C TYR A 135 7.42 7.50 4.49
N ILE A 136 7.25 6.24 4.85
CA ILE A 136 6.97 5.15 3.93
C ILE A 136 5.81 4.31 4.45
N SER A 137 4.97 3.79 3.57
CA SER A 137 4.00 2.75 3.91
C SER A 137 3.99 1.63 2.89
N VAL A 138 3.75 0.41 3.37
CA VAL A 138 3.55 -0.79 2.55
C VAL A 138 2.36 -1.58 3.08
N GLU A 139 1.68 -2.34 2.20
CA GLU A 139 0.74 -3.36 2.67
C GLU A 139 1.52 -4.41 3.47
N SER A 140 1.13 -4.64 4.73
CA SER A 140 1.84 -5.55 5.63
C SER A 140 1.69 -7.00 5.20
N GLU A 141 2.76 -7.76 5.19
CA GLU A 141 2.73 -9.22 5.03
C GLU A 141 1.78 -9.85 6.06
N LYS A 142 0.85 -10.66 5.60
CA LYS A 142 -0.21 -11.28 6.44
C LYS A 142 -0.21 -12.81 6.46
N VAL A 143 0.60 -13.45 5.62
CA VAL A 143 0.65 -14.91 5.48
C VAL A 143 1.81 -15.49 6.30
N SER A 144 2.99 -14.89 6.24
CA SER A 144 4.20 -15.37 6.90
C SER A 144 4.76 -14.36 7.88
N PHE A 145 4.71 -14.69 9.17
CA PHE A 145 5.31 -13.83 10.20
C PHE A 145 6.81 -13.61 9.97
N LYS A 146 7.51 -14.63 9.45
CA LYS A 146 8.94 -14.52 9.12
C LYS A 146 9.21 -13.50 7.99
N ARG A 147 8.33 -13.45 6.98
CA ARG A 147 8.44 -12.44 5.90
C ARG A 147 8.18 -11.03 6.45
N LEU A 148 7.19 -10.88 7.33
CA LEU A 148 6.95 -9.61 8.04
C LEU A 148 8.17 -9.16 8.87
N GLU A 149 8.82 -10.10 9.59
CA GLU A 149 10.07 -9.78 10.30
C GLU A 149 11.14 -9.27 9.33
N THR A 150 11.31 -9.94 8.18
CA THR A 150 12.26 -9.51 7.13
C THR A 150 11.92 -8.13 6.57
N GLU A 151 10.64 -7.82 6.38
CA GLU A 151 10.18 -6.49 5.95
C GLU A 151 10.55 -5.41 6.97
N LEU A 152 10.28 -5.64 8.26
CA LEU A 152 10.66 -4.69 9.32
C LEU A 152 12.19 -4.60 9.51
N ASP A 153 12.94 -5.68 9.26
CA ASP A 153 14.41 -5.68 9.24
C ASP A 153 14.93 -4.80 8.11
N LEU A 154 14.28 -4.83 6.95
CA LEU A 154 14.64 -3.98 5.82
C LEU A 154 14.36 -2.50 6.12
N PHE A 155 13.23 -2.18 6.74
CA PHE A 155 12.95 -0.81 7.17
C PHE A 155 13.99 -0.30 8.17
N GLU A 156 14.37 -1.11 9.16
CA GLU A 156 15.41 -0.74 10.13
C GLU A 156 16.76 -0.54 9.44
N LYS A 157 17.13 -1.41 8.49
CA LYS A 157 18.34 -1.26 7.66
C LYS A 157 18.33 0.01 6.81
N LEU A 158 17.15 0.46 6.39
CA LEU A 158 16.95 1.74 5.69
C LEU A 158 17.02 2.96 6.65
N GLY A 159 17.05 2.74 7.97
CA GLY A 159 17.15 3.79 8.99
C GLY A 159 15.80 4.20 9.60
N TYR A 160 14.70 3.53 9.25
CA TYR A 160 13.40 3.77 9.88
C TYR A 160 13.37 3.11 11.26
N LYS A 161 13.00 3.86 12.30
CA LYS A 161 13.01 3.39 13.69
C LYS A 161 11.63 3.39 14.33
N ASP A 162 10.71 4.17 13.78
CA ASP A 162 9.36 4.36 14.31
C ASP A 162 8.32 3.81 13.34
N PHE A 163 7.34 3.10 13.87
CA PHE A 163 6.32 2.39 13.12
C PHE A 163 4.92 2.70 13.62
N LYS A 164 3.94 2.70 12.72
CA LYS A 164 2.51 2.61 13.02
C LYS A 164 1.90 1.50 12.18
N ILE A 165 0.97 0.76 12.77
CA ILE A 165 0.26 -0.34 12.12
C ILE A 165 -1.19 0.10 11.97
N ILE A 166 -1.62 0.34 10.75
CA ILE A 166 -2.91 0.95 10.44
C ILE A 166 -3.80 -0.07 9.74
N GLN A 167 -4.93 -0.40 10.38
CA GLN A 167 -5.92 -1.27 9.78
C GLN A 167 -6.72 -0.53 8.71
N GLN A 168 -6.91 -1.16 7.56
CA GLN A 168 -7.50 -0.55 6.37
C GLN A 168 -9.04 -0.63 6.30
N ASP A 169 -9.70 -1.44 7.15
CA ASP A 169 -11.16 -1.64 7.11
C ASP A 169 -12.01 -0.39 7.41
N ASN A 170 -11.44 0.62 8.07
CA ASN A 170 -12.18 1.80 8.54
C ASN A 170 -11.62 3.12 8.00
N ILE A 171 -10.91 3.08 6.90
CA ILE A 171 -10.29 4.27 6.29
C ILE A 171 -11.33 5.36 5.97
N ASN A 172 -12.51 4.98 5.50
CA ASN A 172 -13.61 5.90 5.22
C ASN A 172 -14.12 6.69 6.45
N ARG A 173 -13.72 6.28 7.66
CA ARG A 173 -14.04 6.99 8.91
C ARG A 173 -12.94 7.89 9.41
N GLN A 174 -11.77 7.81 8.80
CA GLN A 174 -10.66 8.68 9.18
C GLN A 174 -11.00 10.14 8.89
N LYS A 175 -10.62 10.99 9.83
CA LYS A 175 -10.75 12.45 9.72
C LYS A 175 -9.42 13.07 10.08
N GLU A 176 -9.00 14.04 9.33
CA GLU A 176 -7.83 14.82 9.66
C GLU A 176 -8.17 15.76 10.83
N ASN A 177 -7.55 15.54 11.98
CA ASN A 177 -7.78 16.31 13.20
C ASN A 177 -6.52 17.01 13.68
N ASN A 178 -5.41 16.94 12.94
CA ASN A 178 -4.14 17.53 13.34
C ASN A 178 -3.95 18.91 12.68
N PRO A 179 -4.04 20.03 13.44
CA PRO A 179 -3.84 21.36 12.87
C PRO A 179 -2.39 21.61 12.42
N PHE A 180 -1.43 20.79 12.88
CA PHE A 180 -0.02 20.79 12.47
C PHE A 180 0.31 19.59 11.59
N GLY A 181 -0.67 19.07 10.87
CA GLY A 181 -0.56 17.91 10.01
C GLY A 181 0.29 18.12 8.76
N GLU A 182 0.10 17.22 7.82
CA GLU A 182 0.86 17.21 6.58
C GLU A 182 0.37 18.29 5.61
N ASN A 183 1.26 19.23 5.27
CA ASN A 183 1.00 20.34 4.36
C ASN A 183 -0.21 21.20 4.79
N ARG A 184 -1.37 21.07 4.14
CA ARG A 184 -2.60 21.77 4.51
C ARG A 184 -3.65 20.83 5.05
N THR A 185 -4.40 21.28 6.07
CA THR A 185 -5.56 20.56 6.59
C THR A 185 -6.73 20.67 5.63
N ILE A 186 -7.37 19.56 5.31
CA ILE A 186 -8.52 19.49 4.43
C ILE A 186 -9.61 18.60 5.03
N ASN A 187 -10.86 18.92 4.75
CA ASN A 187 -11.97 18.00 5.06
C ASN A 187 -12.16 17.03 3.89
N TYR A 188 -11.49 15.87 3.96
CA TYR A 188 -11.51 14.87 2.91
C TYR A 188 -12.34 13.65 3.31
N ASN A 189 -13.14 13.15 2.39
CA ASN A 189 -13.91 11.93 2.57
C ASN A 189 -13.22 10.81 1.78
N PHE A 190 -12.59 9.89 2.49
CA PHE A 190 -11.92 8.75 1.88
C PHE A 190 -12.93 7.81 1.22
N LEU A 191 -12.65 7.47 -0.03
CA LEU A 191 -13.42 6.49 -0.79
C LEU A 191 -12.97 5.07 -0.42
N GLU A 192 -13.77 4.09 -0.80
CA GLU A 192 -13.38 2.69 -0.73
C GLU A 192 -12.14 2.45 -1.60
N GLY A 193 -11.13 1.75 -1.07
CA GLY A 193 -9.84 1.55 -1.72
C GLY A 193 -8.77 2.61 -1.43
N SER A 194 -9.12 3.68 -0.67
CA SER A 194 -8.11 4.61 -0.18
C SER A 194 -7.30 4.01 0.96
N SER A 195 -6.03 4.40 1.08
CA SER A 195 -5.15 4.03 2.21
C SER A 195 -5.22 4.98 3.40
N GLY A 196 -5.90 6.12 3.23
CA GLY A 196 -6.17 7.06 4.31
C GLY A 196 -5.07 8.07 4.61
N LEU A 197 -5.01 8.47 5.86
CA LEU A 197 -4.04 9.45 6.36
C LEU A 197 -2.61 8.90 6.36
N PHE A 198 -1.61 9.78 6.31
CA PHE A 198 -0.20 9.42 6.39
C PHE A 198 0.59 10.40 7.28
N GLY A 199 1.81 10.03 7.61
CA GLY A 199 2.75 10.89 8.31
C GLY A 199 2.26 11.37 9.67
N LYS A 200 2.26 12.69 9.88
CA LYS A 200 1.82 13.33 11.13
C LYS A 200 0.31 13.24 11.35
N ASP A 201 -0.46 13.05 10.27
CA ASP A 201 -1.92 12.97 10.35
C ASP A 201 -2.41 11.60 10.84
N LEU A 202 -1.55 10.58 10.84
CA LEU A 202 -1.90 9.25 11.33
C LEU A 202 -2.26 9.25 12.82
N PRO A 203 -3.37 8.63 13.19
CA PRO A 203 -3.75 8.49 14.59
C PRO A 203 -2.79 7.58 15.37
N GLY A 204 -2.81 7.70 16.70
CA GLY A 204 -2.03 6.87 17.60
C GLY A 204 -0.56 7.28 17.73
N ILE A 205 0.19 6.51 18.51
CA ILE A 205 1.60 6.76 18.82
C ILE A 205 2.51 5.98 17.87
N TRP A 206 3.68 6.54 17.58
CA TRP A 206 4.75 5.83 16.92
C TRP A 206 5.43 4.86 17.90
N ILE A 207 5.67 3.64 17.48
CA ILE A 207 6.25 2.56 18.28
C ILE A 207 7.54 2.05 17.63
N ASN A 208 8.46 1.52 18.43
CA ASN A 208 9.67 0.90 17.91
C ASN A 208 9.37 -0.47 17.27
N LYS A 209 10.35 -1.03 16.55
CA LYS A 209 10.23 -2.33 15.86
C LYS A 209 9.84 -3.48 16.80
N LYS A 210 10.40 -3.53 18.02
CA LYS A 210 10.09 -4.59 18.98
C LYS A 210 8.60 -4.58 19.34
N ASP A 211 8.03 -3.41 19.55
CA ASP A 211 6.60 -3.30 19.90
C ASP A 211 5.71 -3.47 18.67
N ALA A 212 6.18 -3.07 17.47
CA ALA A 212 5.52 -3.39 16.21
C ALA A 212 5.41 -4.92 16.00
N LEU A 213 6.51 -5.65 16.19
CA LEU A 213 6.51 -7.12 16.12
C LEU A 213 5.57 -7.76 17.14
N LYS A 214 5.49 -7.23 18.38
CA LYS A 214 4.52 -7.73 19.39
C LYS A 214 3.07 -7.49 18.93
N THR A 215 2.81 -6.35 18.33
CA THR A 215 1.48 -6.03 17.80
C THR A 215 1.13 -6.98 16.66
N TYR A 216 2.05 -7.18 15.72
CA TYR A 216 1.85 -8.14 14.63
C TYR A 216 1.67 -9.58 15.10
N LYS A 217 2.38 -10.03 16.15
CA LYS A 217 2.13 -11.35 16.75
C LYS A 217 0.68 -11.54 17.19
N LYS A 218 0.07 -10.49 17.78
CA LYS A 218 -1.36 -10.51 18.15
C LYS A 218 -2.25 -10.54 16.91
N ILE A 219 -1.94 -9.75 15.89
CA ILE A 219 -2.66 -9.72 14.62
C ILE A 219 -2.61 -11.10 13.95
N PHE A 220 -1.42 -11.72 13.84
CA PHE A 220 -1.27 -13.05 13.25
C PHE A 220 -2.01 -14.14 14.03
N LEU A 221 -2.01 -14.08 15.38
CA LEU A 221 -2.81 -14.97 16.20
C LEU A 221 -4.30 -14.81 15.90
N PHE A 222 -4.74 -13.55 15.76
CA PHE A 222 -6.12 -13.23 15.42
C PHE A 222 -6.50 -13.72 14.02
N TYR A 223 -5.57 -13.62 13.03
CA TYR A 223 -5.76 -14.21 11.70
C TYR A 223 -5.90 -15.73 11.72
N LYS A 224 -5.13 -16.45 12.55
CA LYS A 224 -5.26 -17.90 12.68
C LYS A 224 -6.65 -18.31 13.16
N VAL A 225 -7.27 -17.51 14.03
CA VAL A 225 -8.58 -17.81 14.61
C VAL A 225 -9.73 -17.33 13.73
N PHE A 226 -9.62 -16.13 13.14
CA PHE A 226 -10.70 -15.42 12.47
C PHE A 226 -10.43 -15.06 11.00
N GLY A 227 -9.24 -15.35 10.49
CA GLY A 227 -8.83 -15.04 9.11
C GLY A 227 -9.56 -15.87 8.06
N ASP A 228 -9.35 -15.53 6.78
CA ASP A 228 -10.08 -16.11 5.65
C ASP A 228 -9.95 -17.63 5.54
N ASN A 229 -8.81 -18.17 5.95
CA ASN A 229 -8.52 -19.61 5.96
C ASN A 229 -8.79 -20.29 7.32
N SER A 230 -9.37 -19.57 8.30
CA SER A 230 -9.64 -20.14 9.62
C SER A 230 -10.80 -21.14 9.57
N PHE A 231 -10.73 -22.15 10.43
CA PHE A 231 -11.82 -23.12 10.61
C PHE A 231 -13.15 -22.45 10.94
N LEU A 232 -13.12 -21.34 11.67
CA LEU A 232 -14.31 -20.58 12.07
C LEU A 232 -14.97 -19.87 10.89
N LYS A 233 -14.25 -19.43 9.86
CA LYS A 233 -14.83 -18.71 8.72
C LYS A 233 -15.45 -19.63 7.67
N LYS A 234 -15.12 -20.92 7.68
CA LYS A 234 -15.70 -21.92 6.77
C LYS A 234 -17.16 -22.26 7.09
N ASN A 235 -17.65 -21.93 8.31
CA ASN A 235 -19.01 -22.21 8.73
C ASN A 235 -19.87 -20.94 8.69
N ILE A 236 -21.08 -21.04 8.11
CA ILE A 236 -22.01 -19.91 7.95
C ILE A 236 -22.41 -19.29 9.29
N PHE A 237 -22.56 -20.13 10.34
CA PHE A 237 -22.92 -19.66 11.69
C PHE A 237 -21.81 -18.79 12.30
N THR A 238 -20.55 -19.12 12.08
CA THR A 238 -19.43 -18.33 12.60
C THR A 238 -19.24 -17.02 11.85
N LYS A 239 -19.58 -16.94 10.56
CA LYS A 239 -19.65 -15.65 9.83
C LYS A 239 -20.66 -14.69 10.47
N TYR A 240 -21.85 -15.19 10.85
CA TYR A 240 -22.86 -14.40 11.55
C TYR A 240 -22.39 -13.98 12.95
N PHE A 241 -21.80 -14.91 13.70
CA PHE A 241 -21.23 -14.62 15.01
C PHE A 241 -20.15 -13.54 14.95
N LEU A 242 -19.22 -13.61 14.00
CA LEU A 242 -18.19 -12.60 13.81
C LEU A 242 -18.76 -11.23 13.43
N LYS A 243 -19.82 -11.20 12.62
CA LYS A 243 -20.53 -9.96 12.27
C LYS A 243 -21.17 -9.32 13.49
N ILE A 244 -21.80 -10.12 14.37
CA ILE A 244 -22.40 -9.67 15.61
C ILE A 244 -21.32 -9.22 16.61
N PHE A 245 -20.26 -10.00 16.77
CA PHE A 245 -19.12 -9.69 17.63
C PHE A 245 -18.48 -8.34 17.23
N ARG A 246 -18.22 -8.12 15.95
CA ARG A 246 -17.73 -6.84 15.43
C ARG A 246 -18.69 -5.68 15.77
N LYS A 247 -20.00 -5.90 15.60
CA LYS A 247 -21.02 -4.88 15.89
C LYS A 247 -21.09 -4.52 17.39
N LEU A 248 -20.89 -5.50 18.26
CA LEU A 248 -20.98 -5.31 19.72
C LEU A 248 -19.69 -4.78 20.34
N THR A 249 -18.53 -5.23 19.84
CA THR A 249 -17.23 -4.92 20.45
C THR A 249 -16.49 -3.79 19.74
N GLY A 250 -16.89 -3.45 18.51
CA GLY A 250 -16.15 -2.52 17.65
C GLY A 250 -14.79 -3.07 17.17
N ILE A 251 -14.43 -4.31 17.58
CA ILE A 251 -13.18 -4.95 17.16
C ILE A 251 -13.34 -5.37 15.69
N PRO A 252 -12.54 -4.82 14.77
CA PRO A 252 -12.65 -5.16 13.37
C PRO A 252 -12.27 -6.63 13.14
N THR A 253 -12.99 -7.29 12.24
CA THR A 253 -12.56 -8.60 11.74
C THR A 253 -11.19 -8.46 11.10
N PRO A 254 -10.37 -9.53 11.05
CA PRO A 254 -9.07 -9.46 10.41
C PRO A 254 -9.24 -8.94 8.97
N GLY A 255 -8.80 -7.71 8.76
CA GLY A 255 -8.67 -7.06 7.46
C GLY A 255 -7.19 -7.04 7.07
N TRP A 256 -6.82 -6.19 6.15
CA TRP A 256 -5.41 -5.92 5.88
C TRP A 256 -4.94 -4.70 6.68
N TYR A 257 -3.63 -4.63 6.84
CA TYR A 257 -2.96 -3.58 7.58
C TYR A 257 -1.86 -2.98 6.71
N ASP A 258 -1.62 -1.70 6.86
CA ASP A 258 -0.45 -1.03 6.33
C ASP A 258 0.57 -0.81 7.45
N THR A 259 1.82 -1.15 7.17
CA THR A 259 2.96 -0.73 7.98
C THR A 259 3.40 0.65 7.53
N HIS A 260 3.26 1.65 8.39
CA HIS A 260 3.85 2.96 8.19
C HIS A 260 5.15 3.06 8.97
N ALA A 261 6.19 3.62 8.36
CA ALA A 261 7.45 3.88 9.03
C ALA A 261 7.89 5.35 8.85
N ARG A 262 8.55 5.89 9.87
CA ARG A 262 9.06 7.27 9.92
C ARG A 262 10.59 7.26 9.99
N TYR A 263 11.19 8.03 9.10
CA TYR A 263 12.61 8.30 9.10
C TYR A 263 12.90 9.56 9.93
N HIS A 264 13.96 9.50 10.74
CA HIS A 264 14.53 10.68 11.37
C HIS A 264 15.87 10.95 10.69
N GLU A 265 16.00 12.12 10.06
CA GLU A 265 17.34 12.61 9.77
C GLU A 265 18.10 12.68 11.10
N ASN A 266 19.28 12.07 11.16
CA ASN A 266 20.10 12.18 12.34
C ASN A 266 20.44 13.68 12.52
N ASP A 267 20.02 14.24 13.67
CA ASP A 267 20.45 15.53 14.18
C ASP A 267 21.99 15.59 14.30
#